data_60d19f86d1ab69a90ce724411817cabb
#
_entry.id   60d19f86d1ab69a90ce724411817cabb
#
_cell.length_a   1.000
_cell.length_b   1.000
_cell.length_c   1.000
_cell.angle_alpha   90.00
_cell.angle_beta   90.00
_cell.angle_gamma   90.00
#
_symmetry.space_group_name_H-M   'P 1'
#
loop_
_entity.id
_entity.type
_entity.pdbx_description
1 polymer ?
#
loop_
_entity_poly.entity_id
_entity_poly.type
_entity_poly.pdbx_seq_one_letter_code
_entity_poly.pdbx_strand_id
1 'polypeptide(L)' 'MRSSQEGKLLLGKQIISTNCLVTEQIKRIVALLETEQSRLDMAIYAYPFALDKGSYFKMNTLFEQEATINELNAAILPK' A
#
# COMPACT_ATOMS: atom_id res chain seq x y z
N MET A 1 5.86 18.24 -16.34
CA MET A 1 6.46 16.90 -16.54
C MET A 1 5.97 15.95 -15.44
N ARG A 2 5.60 14.76 -15.85
CA ARG A 2 5.09 13.78 -14.91
C ARG A 2 6.24 13.06 -14.20
N SER A 3 6.16 12.89 -12.89
CA SER A 3 7.19 12.18 -12.17
C SER A 3 7.05 10.67 -12.42
N SER A 4 8.18 9.95 -12.34
CA SER A 4 8.15 8.51 -12.48
C SER A 4 7.34 7.86 -11.38
N GLN A 5 7.24 8.52 -10.23
CA GLN A 5 6.47 8.04 -9.11
C GLN A 5 4.97 7.99 -9.40
N GLU A 6 4.46 8.99 -10.12
CA GLU A 6 3.06 8.98 -10.52
C GLU A 6 2.76 7.81 -11.43
N GLY A 7 3.67 7.51 -12.34
CA GLY A 7 3.52 6.35 -13.22
C GLY A 7 3.50 5.05 -12.45
N LYS A 8 4.41 4.91 -11.48
CA LYS A 8 4.47 3.72 -10.63
C LYS A 8 3.20 3.56 -9.82
N LEU A 9 2.70 4.66 -9.28
CA LEU A 9 1.50 4.64 -8.46
C LEU A 9 0.29 4.17 -9.27
N LEU A 10 0.13 4.73 -10.46
CA LEU A 10 -0.97 4.38 -11.34
C LEU A 10 -0.88 2.92 -11.78
N LEU A 11 0.30 2.48 -12.19
CA LEU A 11 0.50 1.11 -12.61
C LEU A 11 0.25 0.13 -11.48
N GLY A 12 0.75 0.45 -10.28
CA GLY A 12 0.51 -0.37 -9.11
C GLY A 12 -0.95 -0.53 -8.79
N LYS A 13 -1.71 0.56 -8.88
CA LYS A 13 -3.14 0.51 -8.64
C LYS A 13 -3.87 -0.35 -9.67
N GLN A 14 -3.46 -0.29 -10.92
CA GLN A 14 -4.04 -1.12 -11.96
C GLN A 14 -3.79 -2.61 -11.70
N ILE A 15 -2.56 -2.95 -11.32
CA ILE A 15 -2.21 -4.33 -11.02
C ILE A 15 -3.03 -4.85 -9.85
N ILE A 16 -3.11 -4.06 -8.79
CA ILE A 16 -3.81 -4.46 -7.58
C ILE A 16 -5.30 -4.64 -7.84
N SER A 17 -5.91 -3.73 -8.61
CA SER A 17 -7.35 -3.77 -8.84
C SER A 17 -7.78 -4.88 -9.80
N THR A 18 -6.85 -5.41 -10.60
CA THR A 18 -7.16 -6.45 -11.58
C THR A 18 -6.76 -7.85 -11.13
N ASN A 19 -6.08 -7.95 -9.99
CA ASN A 19 -5.59 -9.23 -9.46
C ASN A 19 -5.92 -9.34 -7.99
N CYS A 20 -6.19 -10.56 -7.54
CA CYS A 20 -6.33 -10.83 -6.11
C CYS A 20 -4.94 -11.14 -5.57
N LEU A 21 -4.42 -10.28 -4.71
CA LEU A 21 -3.05 -10.38 -4.23
C LEU A 21 -3.01 -10.64 -2.73
N VAL A 22 -1.98 -11.36 -2.29
CA VAL A 22 -1.72 -11.51 -0.87
C VAL A 22 -0.86 -10.33 -0.41
N THR A 23 -0.82 -10.10 0.90
CA THR A 23 -0.10 -8.97 1.50
C THR A 23 1.35 -8.89 1.04
N GLU A 24 2.04 -10.03 0.95
CA GLU A 24 3.44 -10.07 0.52
C GLU A 24 3.61 -9.48 -0.89
N GLN A 25 2.69 -9.77 -1.79
CA GLN A 25 2.74 -9.25 -3.15
C GLN A 25 2.47 -7.74 -3.17
N ILE A 26 1.48 -7.31 -2.41
CA ILE A 26 1.15 -5.89 -2.29
C ILE A 26 2.34 -5.13 -1.70
N LYS A 27 2.97 -5.71 -0.69
CA LYS A 27 4.13 -5.12 -0.04
C LYS A 27 5.26 -4.86 -1.04
N ARG A 28 5.50 -5.80 -1.95
CA ARG A 28 6.52 -5.62 -2.97
C ARG A 28 6.20 -4.46 -3.90
N ILE A 29 4.94 -4.32 -4.28
CA ILE A 29 4.51 -3.21 -5.14
C ILE A 29 4.68 -1.88 -4.41
N VAL A 30 4.23 -1.81 -3.17
CA VAL A 30 4.33 -0.59 -2.37
C VAL A 30 5.79 -0.21 -2.13
N ALA A 31 6.66 -1.19 -1.94
CA ALA A 31 8.07 -0.93 -1.71
C ALA A 31 8.78 -0.26 -2.89
N LEU A 32 8.21 -0.34 -4.08
CA LEU A 32 8.76 0.32 -5.26
C LEU A 32 8.56 1.84 -5.23
N LEU A 33 7.66 2.32 -4.40
CA LEU A 33 7.39 3.75 -4.28
C LEU A 33 8.45 4.40 -3.38
N GLU A 34 8.82 5.63 -3.72
CA GLU A 34 9.95 6.29 -3.08
C GLU A 34 9.59 7.05 -1.82
N THR A 35 8.37 7.58 -1.75
CA THR A 35 7.98 8.40 -0.60
C THR A 35 7.01 7.64 0.30
N GLU A 36 7.05 7.99 1.57
CA GLU A 36 6.18 7.38 2.55
C GLU A 36 4.70 7.69 2.27
N GLN A 37 4.42 8.91 1.81
CA GLN A 37 3.07 9.30 1.48
C GLN A 37 2.50 8.45 0.34
N SER A 38 3.28 8.22 -0.71
CA SER A 38 2.84 7.38 -1.82
C SER A 38 2.63 5.95 -1.38
N ARG A 39 3.50 5.44 -0.51
CA ARG A 39 3.34 4.11 0.05
C ARG A 39 2.07 3.99 0.86
N LEU A 40 1.78 5.03 1.66
CA LEU A 40 0.56 5.06 2.45
C LEU A 40 -0.68 5.04 1.57
N ASP A 41 -0.71 5.89 0.55
CA ASP A 41 -1.85 5.95 -0.37
C ASP A 41 -2.10 4.61 -1.04
N MET A 42 -1.03 3.97 -1.52
CA MET A 42 -1.15 2.69 -2.20
C MET A 42 -1.60 1.59 -1.23
N ALA A 43 -1.06 1.60 -0.01
CA ALA A 43 -1.41 0.59 0.98
C ALA A 43 -2.89 0.68 1.37
N ILE A 44 -3.40 1.89 1.53
CA ILE A 44 -4.82 2.10 1.83
C ILE A 44 -5.67 1.63 0.66
N TYR A 45 -5.27 1.99 -0.55
CA TYR A 45 -6.00 1.60 -1.76
C TYR A 45 -6.06 0.09 -1.92
N ALA A 46 -4.96 -0.59 -1.63
CA ALA A 46 -4.83 -2.02 -1.87
C ALA A 46 -5.54 -2.90 -0.84
N TYR A 47 -5.82 -2.36 0.33
CA TYR A 47 -6.37 -3.17 1.42
C TYR A 47 -7.62 -3.96 1.03
N PRO A 48 -8.63 -3.36 0.37
CA PRO A 48 -9.84 -4.12 0.01
C PRO A 48 -9.56 -5.28 -0.94
N PHE A 49 -8.46 -5.22 -1.67
CA PHE A 49 -8.11 -6.25 -2.65
C PHE A 49 -7.20 -7.34 -2.07
N ALA A 50 -6.78 -7.19 -0.83
CA ALA A 50 -5.90 -8.18 -0.20
C ALA A 50 -6.67 -9.44 0.16
N LEU A 51 -6.10 -10.59 -0.17
CA LEU A 51 -6.71 -11.87 0.15
C LEU A 51 -6.54 -12.23 1.63
N ASP A 52 -5.42 -11.82 2.22
CA ASP A 52 -5.07 -12.15 3.59
C ASP A 52 -5.03 -10.89 4.47
N LYS A 53 -6.18 -10.25 4.62
CA LYS A 53 -6.26 -9.00 5.36
C LYS A 53 -5.71 -9.10 6.78
N GLY A 54 -5.80 -10.26 7.40
CA GLY A 54 -5.24 -10.49 8.73
C GLY A 54 -3.73 -10.33 8.81
N SER A 55 -3.03 -10.45 7.69
CA SER A 55 -1.58 -10.29 7.63
C SER A 55 -1.15 -8.88 7.22
N TYR A 56 -2.10 -7.98 7.03
CA TYR A 56 -1.79 -6.66 6.49
C TYR A 56 -0.89 -5.82 7.40
N PHE A 57 -0.80 -6.16 8.68
CA PHE A 57 0.10 -5.48 9.61
C PHE A 57 1.56 -5.52 9.13
N LYS A 58 1.91 -6.48 8.28
CA LYS A 58 3.26 -6.58 7.71
C LYS A 58 3.62 -5.36 6.89
N MET A 59 2.62 -4.62 6.40
CA MET A 59 2.85 -3.40 5.64
C MET A 59 3.51 -2.31 6.49
N ASN A 60 3.37 -2.38 7.81
CA ASN A 60 3.95 -1.39 8.71
C ASN A 60 5.47 -1.27 8.55
N THR A 61 6.13 -2.36 8.15
CA THR A 61 7.59 -2.35 7.98
C THR A 61 8.06 -1.48 6.82
N LEU A 62 7.16 -1.03 5.97
CA LEU A 62 7.49 -0.17 4.84
C LEU A 62 7.53 1.31 5.24
N PHE A 63 7.15 1.62 6.48
CA PHE A 63 7.04 2.99 6.96
C PHE A 63 8.01 3.22 8.11
N GLU A 64 8.66 4.38 8.11
CA GLU A 64 9.59 4.75 9.16
C GLU A 64 8.92 5.61 10.22
N GLN A 65 7.92 6.39 9.82
CA GLN A 65 7.25 7.31 10.73
C GLN A 65 6.06 6.64 11.40
N GLU A 66 6.03 6.71 12.71
CA GLU A 66 4.94 6.14 13.48
C GLU A 66 3.60 6.78 13.13
N ALA A 67 3.61 8.08 12.82
CA ALA A 67 2.39 8.78 12.43
C ALA A 67 1.79 8.17 11.16
N THR A 68 2.64 7.80 10.20
CA THR A 68 2.19 7.17 8.95
C THR A 68 1.60 5.79 9.22
N ILE A 69 2.25 5.03 10.08
CA ILE A 69 1.75 3.70 10.46
C ILE A 69 0.39 3.82 11.13
N ASN A 70 0.22 4.81 12.00
CA ASN A 70 -1.04 5.04 12.67
C ASN A 70 -2.14 5.44 11.70
N GLU A 71 -1.81 6.25 10.70
CA GLU A 71 -2.76 6.62 9.65
C GLU A 71 -3.23 5.42 8.86
N LEU A 72 -2.28 4.55 8.48
CA LEU A 72 -2.62 3.34 7.75
C LEU A 72 -3.55 2.47 8.57
N ASN A 73 -3.20 2.22 9.81
CA ASN A 73 -3.99 1.36 10.67
C ASN A 73 -5.38 1.93 10.93
N ALA A 74 -5.49 3.23 11.11
CA ALA A 74 -6.78 3.88 11.30
C ALA A 74 -7.66 3.76 10.05
N ALA A 75 -7.05 3.79 8.86
CA ALA A 75 -7.78 3.73 7.60
C ALA A 75 -8.30 2.33 7.29
N ILE A 76 -7.60 1.29 7.74
CA ILE A 76 -7.93 -0.09 7.37
C ILE A 76 -8.59 -0.89 8.48
N LEU A 77 -8.50 -0.44 9.73
CA LEU A 77 -9.13 -1.17 10.83
C LEU A 77 -10.65 -1.09 10.73
N PRO A 78 -11.35 -2.18 11.00
CA PRO A 78 -12.81 -2.17 11.01
C PRO A 78 -13.31 -1.28 12.15
N LYS A 79 -14.40 -0.62 11.89
CA LYS A 79 -15.03 0.25 12.87
C LYS A 79 -16.13 -0.47 13.62
#